data_280b8615cbee81d7edae5b2c8086c939
#
_entry.id   280b8615cbee81d7edae5b2c8086c939
#
_cell.length_a   1.000
_cell.length_b   1.000
_cell.length_c   1.000
_cell.angle_alpha   90.00
_cell.angle_beta   90.00
_cell.angle_gamma   90.00
#
_symmetry.space_group_name_H-M   'P 1'
#
loop_
_entity.id
_entity.type
_entity.pdbx_description
1 polymer ?
#
loop_
_entity_poly.entity_id
_entity_poly.type
_entity_poly.pdbx_seq_one_letter_code
_entity_poly.pdbx_strand_id
1 'polypeptide(L)'
;MSSWSRMQRVATTAIGAAGGAIAFWYGSQVLSERKVHNSWTTNFVVSECGKWDHNWDHRDPASLIKPVDDSADPSLQNRYNEKLEKKRSKVTRHLILVRHGQYNMDGRTDSERYLTEKGRKQAALSGDRLKHLGIDFDKIIRSTMTRAQETAKIISLSLPELKMHDDVMLEEGAPIPPEPPVGHWRPEISFFEDGARIEAAFRKYFHRAEADQKQDSYTLIVCHANVIRYFVCRALQLPPEAWLRISLGHASLTWISIMNDGRVTLRNLGETGHIPLELLSR
;
A
#
# COMPACT_ATOMS: atom_id res chain seq x y z
N MET A 1 82.36 5.66 -21.11
CA MET A 1 81.07 5.44 -20.42
C MET A 1 80.25 4.56 -21.33
N SER A 2 80.03 3.33 -20.89
CA SER A 2 79.55 2.27 -21.74
C SER A 2 78.08 2.41 -22.16
N SER A 3 77.75 2.02 -23.36
CA SER A 3 76.38 1.97 -23.93
C SER A 3 75.38 1.19 -23.01
N TRP A 4 75.90 0.36 -22.13
CA TRP A 4 75.13 -0.43 -21.17
C TRP A 4 74.40 0.43 -20.11
N SER A 5 75.00 1.53 -19.65
CA SER A 5 74.37 2.40 -18.68
C SER A 5 73.18 3.20 -19.26
N ARG A 6 73.19 3.49 -20.56
CA ARG A 6 72.07 4.13 -21.27
C ARG A 6 70.91 3.16 -21.47
N MET A 7 71.20 1.90 -21.85
CA MET A 7 70.19 0.88 -22.02
C MET A 7 69.47 0.52 -20.68
N GLN A 8 70.25 0.44 -19.59
CA GLN A 8 69.61 0.20 -18.27
C GLN A 8 68.71 1.35 -17.81
N ARG A 9 69.11 2.61 -18.07
CA ARG A 9 68.28 3.78 -17.73
C ARG A 9 67.01 3.82 -18.62
N VAL A 10 67.10 3.49 -19.90
CA VAL A 10 65.92 3.42 -20.76
C VAL A 10 65.00 2.27 -20.36
N ALA A 11 65.55 1.11 -20.01
CA ALA A 11 64.76 -0.03 -19.51
C ALA A 11 64.05 0.25 -18.19
N THR A 12 64.76 0.87 -17.23
CA THR A 12 64.16 1.25 -15.95
C THR A 12 63.09 2.35 -16.09
N THR A 13 63.30 3.30 -17.01
CA THR A 13 62.30 4.37 -17.28
C THR A 13 61.08 3.76 -18.01
N ALA A 14 61.26 2.84 -18.93
CA ALA A 14 60.16 2.16 -19.65
C ALA A 14 59.37 1.27 -18.71
N ILE A 15 60.03 0.51 -17.82
CA ILE A 15 59.34 -0.34 -16.82
C ILE A 15 58.62 0.53 -15.80
N GLY A 16 59.21 1.65 -15.39
CA GLY A 16 58.56 2.62 -14.48
C GLY A 16 57.33 3.29 -15.11
N ALA A 17 57.41 3.66 -16.40
CA ALA A 17 56.29 4.24 -17.12
C ALA A 17 55.16 3.23 -17.37
N ALA A 18 55.52 1.99 -17.75
CA ALA A 18 54.51 0.92 -17.93
C ALA A 18 53.86 0.51 -16.61
N GLY A 19 54.65 0.36 -15.51
CA GLY A 19 54.13 0.08 -14.17
C GLY A 19 53.26 1.20 -13.64
N GLY A 20 53.66 2.47 -13.88
CA GLY A 20 52.86 3.65 -13.51
C GLY A 20 51.55 3.73 -14.29
N ALA A 21 51.57 3.43 -15.58
CA ALA A 21 50.37 3.39 -16.43
C ALA A 21 49.40 2.29 -16.00
N ILE A 22 49.92 1.08 -15.67
CA ILE A 22 49.09 -0.03 -15.16
C ILE A 22 48.53 0.30 -13.79
N ALA A 23 49.32 0.86 -12.87
CA ALA A 23 48.84 1.27 -11.55
C ALA A 23 47.80 2.41 -11.63
N PHE A 24 48.01 3.38 -12.54
CA PHE A 24 47.07 4.44 -12.82
C PHE A 24 45.79 3.89 -13.47
N TRP A 25 45.88 2.98 -14.42
CA TRP A 25 44.73 2.35 -15.06
C TRP A 25 43.94 1.50 -14.06
N TYR A 26 44.62 0.69 -13.25
CA TYR A 26 43.98 -0.10 -12.19
C TYR A 26 43.35 0.79 -11.08
N GLY A 27 44.06 1.82 -10.66
CA GLY A 27 43.55 2.82 -9.73
C GLY A 27 42.35 3.59 -10.29
N SER A 28 42.36 3.94 -11.59
CA SER A 28 41.22 4.60 -12.23
C SER A 28 40.03 3.66 -12.43
N GLN A 29 40.24 2.37 -12.67
CA GLN A 29 39.19 1.34 -12.69
C GLN A 29 38.57 1.18 -11.27
N VAL A 30 39.40 1.01 -10.25
CA VAL A 30 38.94 0.90 -8.83
C VAL A 30 38.24 2.17 -8.37
N LEU A 31 38.71 3.35 -8.81
CA LEU A 31 38.08 4.63 -8.52
C LEU A 31 36.81 4.87 -9.37
N SER A 32 36.74 4.34 -10.59
CA SER A 32 35.52 4.41 -11.41
C SER A 32 34.43 3.48 -10.90
N GLU A 33 34.81 2.33 -10.35
CA GLU A 33 33.88 1.44 -9.64
C GLU A 33 33.43 2.00 -8.30
N ARG A 34 34.23 2.92 -7.69
CA ARG A 34 33.87 3.71 -6.51
C ARG A 34 33.42 5.11 -6.91
N LYS A 35 32.58 5.27 -7.93
CA LYS A 35 31.75 6.45 -8.03
C LYS A 35 30.73 6.39 -6.90
N VAL A 36 31.16 6.84 -5.74
CA VAL A 36 30.25 7.21 -4.64
C VAL A 36 29.41 8.37 -5.20
N HIS A 37 28.28 8.05 -5.75
CA HIS A 37 27.29 9.06 -6.02
C HIS A 37 26.89 9.63 -4.68
N ASN A 38 27.16 10.89 -4.43
CA ASN A 38 26.84 11.57 -3.17
C ASN A 38 25.33 11.70 -2.91
N SER A 39 24.48 11.17 -3.79
CA SER A 39 23.04 11.08 -3.60
C SER A 39 22.69 9.68 -3.14
N TRP A 40 22.23 9.54 -1.91
CA TRP A 40 21.73 8.27 -1.37
C TRP A 40 20.59 7.69 -2.23
N THR A 41 19.85 8.53 -2.97
CA THR A 41 18.77 8.11 -3.87
C THR A 41 19.27 7.42 -5.14
N THR A 42 20.51 7.66 -5.57
CA THR A 42 21.09 7.09 -6.79
C THR A 42 21.97 5.87 -6.53
N ASN A 43 22.44 5.68 -5.30
CA ASN A 43 23.26 4.53 -4.90
C ASN A 43 22.46 3.43 -4.18
N PHE A 44 21.21 3.71 -3.86
CA PHE A 44 20.37 2.76 -3.16
C PHE A 44 19.91 1.66 -4.13
N VAL A 45 20.39 0.45 -3.91
CA VAL A 45 19.87 -0.74 -4.61
C VAL A 45 18.67 -1.24 -3.83
N VAL A 46 17.49 -1.05 -4.38
CA VAL A 46 16.25 -1.58 -3.80
C VAL A 46 16.31 -3.09 -3.84
N SER A 47 16.08 -3.75 -2.71
CA SER A 47 15.94 -5.22 -2.68
C SER A 47 14.74 -5.65 -3.52
N GLU A 48 14.74 -6.88 -4.04
CA GLU A 48 13.62 -7.39 -4.86
C GLU A 48 12.27 -7.29 -4.14
N CYS A 49 12.25 -7.56 -2.84
CA CYS A 49 11.03 -7.43 -2.02
C CYS A 49 10.60 -5.98 -1.78
N GLY A 50 11.42 -4.99 -2.11
CA GLY A 50 11.10 -3.56 -1.99
C GLY A 50 10.81 -2.88 -3.32
N LYS A 51 10.86 -3.60 -4.44
CA LYS A 51 10.50 -3.05 -5.74
C LYS A 51 8.99 -2.81 -5.84
N TRP A 52 8.64 -1.59 -6.24
CA TRP A 52 7.25 -1.21 -6.44
C TRP A 52 6.75 -1.71 -7.80
N ASP A 53 5.67 -2.50 -7.81
CA ASP A 53 4.92 -2.81 -9.03
C ASP A 53 3.98 -1.64 -9.34
N HIS A 54 4.28 -0.89 -10.39
CA HIS A 54 3.44 0.24 -10.82
C HIS A 54 2.10 -0.20 -11.41
N ASN A 55 1.97 -1.45 -11.83
CA ASN A 55 0.74 -1.99 -12.41
C ASN A 55 -0.01 -2.95 -11.47
N TRP A 56 0.19 -2.81 -10.17
CA TRP A 56 -0.38 -3.68 -9.13
C TRP A 56 -1.91 -3.78 -9.17
N ASP A 57 -2.60 -2.74 -9.63
CA ASP A 57 -4.05 -2.68 -9.78
C ASP A 57 -4.53 -3.02 -11.21
N HIS A 58 -3.60 -3.39 -12.11
CA HIS A 58 -3.84 -3.64 -13.54
C HIS A 58 -4.51 -2.48 -14.28
N ARG A 59 -4.28 -1.24 -13.83
CA ARG A 59 -4.84 0.00 -14.39
C ARG A 59 -3.78 0.99 -14.86
N ASP A 60 -2.54 0.55 -14.98
CA ASP A 60 -1.50 1.36 -15.62
C ASP A 60 -1.92 1.64 -17.08
N PRO A 61 -1.96 2.91 -17.52
CA PRO A 61 -2.37 3.27 -18.88
C PRO A 61 -1.64 2.49 -19.97
N ALA A 62 -0.35 2.20 -19.78
CA ALA A 62 0.44 1.43 -20.73
C ALA A 62 -0.02 -0.04 -20.84
N SER A 63 -0.55 -0.62 -19.76
CA SER A 63 -1.08 -1.99 -19.77
C SER A 63 -2.47 -2.11 -20.42
N LEU A 64 -3.18 -0.99 -20.57
CA LEU A 64 -4.53 -0.94 -21.14
C LEU A 64 -4.55 -0.67 -22.64
N ILE A 65 -3.39 -0.45 -23.26
CA ILE A 65 -3.26 -0.06 -24.67
C ILE A 65 -2.24 -0.99 -25.32
N LYS A 66 -2.52 -1.37 -26.58
CA LYS A 66 -1.57 -2.17 -27.34
C LYS A 66 -0.25 -1.39 -27.53
N PRO A 67 0.90 -1.95 -27.13
CA PRO A 67 2.20 -1.32 -27.31
C PRO A 67 2.47 -0.98 -28.78
N VAL A 68 3.20 0.10 -29.00
CA VAL A 68 3.71 0.52 -30.30
C VAL A 68 5.22 0.35 -30.27
N ASP A 69 5.81 -0.13 -31.34
CA ASP A 69 7.26 -0.30 -31.47
C ASP A 69 7.97 1.06 -31.38
N ASP A 70 9.13 1.12 -30.70
CA ASP A 70 9.90 2.36 -30.53
C ASP A 70 10.39 2.93 -31.87
N SER A 71 10.52 2.08 -32.91
CA SER A 71 10.88 2.46 -34.27
C SER A 71 9.71 2.87 -35.14
N ALA A 72 8.48 2.90 -34.57
CA ALA A 72 7.27 3.25 -35.31
C ALA A 72 7.26 4.71 -35.80
N ASP A 73 6.52 4.95 -36.86
CA ASP A 73 6.29 6.28 -37.42
C ASP A 73 5.84 7.29 -36.33
N PRO A 74 6.36 8.53 -36.34
CA PRO A 74 6.00 9.55 -35.35
C PRO A 74 4.50 9.78 -35.19
N SER A 75 3.71 9.59 -36.26
CA SER A 75 2.26 9.72 -36.21
C SER A 75 1.60 8.62 -35.37
N LEU A 76 2.14 7.40 -35.40
CA LEU A 76 1.71 6.27 -34.59
C LEU A 76 2.07 6.49 -33.11
N GLN A 77 3.27 6.99 -32.85
CA GLN A 77 3.72 7.37 -31.51
C GLN A 77 2.82 8.45 -30.90
N ASN A 78 2.49 9.49 -31.65
CA ASN A 78 1.58 10.55 -31.19
C ASN A 78 0.20 9.99 -30.84
N ARG A 79 -0.37 9.14 -31.69
CA ARG A 79 -1.67 8.48 -31.42
C ARG A 79 -1.60 7.56 -30.20
N TYR A 80 -0.49 6.89 -29.97
CA TYR A 80 -0.28 6.08 -28.77
C TYR A 80 -0.26 6.96 -27.53
N ASN A 81 0.49 8.07 -27.55
CA ASN A 81 0.56 9.00 -26.42
C ASN A 81 -0.80 9.65 -26.10
N GLU A 82 -1.59 10.01 -27.13
CA GLU A 82 -2.95 10.49 -26.95
C GLU A 82 -3.86 9.45 -26.26
N LYS A 83 -3.74 8.18 -26.63
CA LYS A 83 -4.49 7.08 -26.01
C LYS A 83 -4.04 6.86 -24.57
N LEU A 84 -2.73 6.93 -24.27
CA LEU A 84 -2.19 6.86 -22.90
C LEU A 84 -2.78 7.96 -22.03
N GLU A 85 -2.77 9.20 -22.52
CA GLU A 85 -3.29 10.35 -21.77
C GLU A 85 -4.79 10.22 -21.50
N LYS A 86 -5.58 9.71 -22.46
CA LYS A 86 -7.01 9.43 -22.26
C LYS A 86 -7.30 8.34 -21.22
N LYS A 87 -6.37 7.42 -20.98
CA LYS A 87 -6.51 6.34 -19.98
C LYS A 87 -5.91 6.69 -18.63
N ARG A 88 -5.19 7.81 -18.54
CA ARG A 88 -4.53 8.24 -17.31
C ARG A 88 -5.55 8.77 -16.32
N SER A 89 -5.54 8.22 -15.10
CA SER A 89 -6.23 8.82 -13.96
C SER A 89 -5.66 10.22 -13.66
N LYS A 90 -6.51 11.14 -13.22
CA LYS A 90 -6.13 12.54 -12.94
C LYS A 90 -6.24 12.91 -11.46
N VAL A 91 -6.90 12.07 -10.67
CA VAL A 91 -7.31 12.36 -9.31
C VAL A 91 -6.87 11.26 -8.35
N THR A 92 -6.92 11.55 -7.07
CA THR A 92 -6.57 10.65 -5.98
C THR A 92 -7.83 9.98 -5.41
N ARG A 93 -7.71 8.71 -5.04
CA ARG A 93 -8.73 8.03 -4.25
C ARG A 93 -8.26 7.87 -2.81
N HIS A 94 -9.12 8.25 -1.89
CA HIS A 94 -8.90 8.09 -0.45
C HIS A 94 -9.83 7.01 0.09
N LEU A 95 -9.25 6.03 0.77
CA LEU A 95 -9.96 4.98 1.47
C LEU A 95 -9.72 5.15 2.97
N ILE A 96 -10.78 5.39 3.72
CA ILE A 96 -10.74 5.47 5.17
C ILE A 96 -11.37 4.20 5.72
N LEU A 97 -10.54 3.33 6.30
CA LEU A 97 -10.93 2.06 6.85
C LEU A 97 -11.21 2.22 8.34
N VAL A 98 -12.35 1.74 8.79
CA VAL A 98 -12.76 1.80 10.19
C VAL A 98 -12.96 0.38 10.71
N ARG A 99 -12.23 0.00 11.76
CA ARG A 99 -12.52 -1.23 12.48
C ARG A 99 -13.80 -1.05 13.29
N HIS A 100 -14.66 -2.06 13.35
CA HIS A 100 -15.85 -2.05 14.20
C HIS A 100 -15.50 -1.74 15.67
N GLY A 101 -16.44 -1.20 16.43
CA GLY A 101 -16.33 -0.97 17.88
C GLY A 101 -16.28 -2.26 18.69
N GLN A 102 -15.99 -2.15 19.98
CA GLN A 102 -16.00 -3.30 20.89
C GLN A 102 -17.39 -3.98 20.88
N TYR A 103 -17.39 -5.31 20.86
CA TYR A 103 -18.60 -6.10 20.70
C TYR A 103 -18.69 -7.24 21.72
N ASN A 104 -19.87 -7.85 21.85
CA ASN A 104 -20.10 -9.01 22.70
C ASN A 104 -19.36 -10.24 22.13
N MET A 105 -18.31 -10.67 22.80
CA MET A 105 -17.49 -11.83 22.39
C MET A 105 -18.12 -13.17 22.77
N ASP A 106 -19.04 -13.19 23.71
CA ASP A 106 -19.70 -14.42 24.20
C ASP A 106 -20.85 -14.88 23.31
N GLY A 107 -21.24 -14.03 22.32
CA GLY A 107 -22.27 -14.37 21.34
C GLY A 107 -21.88 -15.59 20.48
N ARG A 108 -22.81 -16.54 20.33
CA ARG A 108 -22.62 -17.76 19.54
C ARG A 108 -22.90 -17.55 18.06
N THR A 109 -23.83 -16.68 17.74
CA THR A 109 -24.24 -16.29 16.39
C THR A 109 -23.75 -14.90 16.05
N ASP A 110 -23.70 -14.51 14.79
CA ASP A 110 -23.31 -13.15 14.39
C ASP A 110 -24.26 -12.10 14.97
N SER A 111 -25.55 -12.37 15.00
CA SER A 111 -26.56 -11.46 15.56
C SER A 111 -26.40 -11.19 17.07
N GLU A 112 -25.80 -12.12 17.81
CA GLU A 112 -25.49 -11.97 19.23
C GLU A 112 -24.19 -11.18 19.46
N ARG A 113 -23.36 -10.99 18.42
CA ARG A 113 -22.09 -10.24 18.46
C ARG A 113 -22.28 -8.77 18.15
N TYR A 114 -23.29 -8.16 18.78
CA TYR A 114 -23.58 -6.74 18.73
C TYR A 114 -22.57 -5.90 19.53
N LEU A 115 -22.54 -4.60 19.30
CA LEU A 115 -21.66 -3.69 20.03
C LEU A 115 -21.99 -3.62 21.51
N THR A 116 -20.97 -3.61 22.36
CA THR A 116 -21.13 -3.25 23.78
C THR A 116 -21.48 -1.76 23.90
N GLU A 117 -21.87 -1.31 25.10
CA GLU A 117 -22.04 0.12 25.37
C GLU A 117 -20.75 0.90 25.09
N LYS A 118 -19.59 0.35 25.49
CA LYS A 118 -18.27 0.92 25.17
C LYS A 118 -18.07 1.01 23.66
N GLY A 119 -18.40 -0.04 22.90
CA GLY A 119 -18.27 -0.05 21.44
C GLY A 119 -19.12 0.98 20.73
N ARG A 120 -20.35 1.22 21.23
CA ARG A 120 -21.23 2.28 20.70
C ARG A 120 -20.65 3.68 20.93
N LYS A 121 -20.09 3.93 22.13
CA LYS A 121 -19.39 5.19 22.43
C LYS A 121 -18.17 5.38 21.54
N GLN A 122 -17.37 4.32 21.32
CA GLN A 122 -16.23 4.35 20.39
C GLN A 122 -16.67 4.71 18.96
N ALA A 123 -17.73 4.07 18.46
CA ALA A 123 -18.25 4.34 17.11
C ALA A 123 -18.76 5.77 16.95
N ALA A 124 -19.44 6.32 17.98
CA ALA A 124 -19.91 7.71 17.99
C ALA A 124 -18.73 8.69 17.91
N LEU A 125 -17.70 8.49 18.73
CA LEU A 125 -16.48 9.32 18.73
C LEU A 125 -15.76 9.26 17.36
N SER A 126 -15.73 8.10 16.73
CA SER A 126 -15.16 7.98 15.37
C SER A 126 -16.02 8.71 14.34
N GLY A 127 -17.35 8.68 14.47
CA GLY A 127 -18.25 9.46 13.63
C GLY A 127 -18.00 10.97 13.76
N ASP A 128 -17.87 11.46 14.99
CA ASP A 128 -17.58 12.86 15.27
C ASP A 128 -16.19 13.26 14.75
N ARG A 129 -15.18 12.38 14.90
CA ARG A 129 -13.85 12.60 14.34
C ARG A 129 -13.89 12.73 12.82
N LEU A 130 -14.62 11.85 12.14
CA LEU A 130 -14.77 11.90 10.66
C LEU A 130 -15.48 13.19 10.23
N LYS A 131 -16.53 13.62 10.93
CA LYS A 131 -17.21 14.90 10.68
C LYS A 131 -16.25 16.09 10.83
N HIS A 132 -15.42 16.10 11.88
CA HIS A 132 -14.45 17.17 12.13
C HIS A 132 -13.31 17.24 11.11
N LEU A 133 -13.11 16.22 10.28
CA LEU A 133 -12.15 16.29 9.18
C LEU A 133 -12.61 17.25 8.07
N GLY A 134 -13.89 17.59 8.00
CA GLY A 134 -14.44 18.50 6.98
C GLY A 134 -14.32 17.94 5.57
N ILE A 135 -14.35 16.62 5.42
CA ILE A 135 -14.19 15.92 4.14
C ILE A 135 -15.57 15.55 3.61
N ASP A 136 -15.79 15.79 2.32
CA ASP A 136 -16.97 15.32 1.62
C ASP A 136 -16.78 13.84 1.23
N PHE A 137 -17.31 12.94 2.06
CA PHE A 137 -17.29 11.51 1.78
C PHE A 137 -18.33 11.16 0.71
N ASP A 138 -17.99 10.21 -0.17
CA ASP A 138 -18.88 9.78 -1.25
C ASP A 138 -19.93 8.76 -0.78
N LYS A 139 -19.51 7.83 0.08
CA LYS A 139 -20.33 6.71 0.56
C LYS A 139 -19.69 5.98 1.73
N ILE A 140 -20.51 5.19 2.42
CA ILE A 140 -20.09 4.20 3.40
C ILE A 140 -20.27 2.80 2.79
N ILE A 141 -19.23 1.99 2.80
CA ILE A 141 -19.30 0.56 2.50
C ILE A 141 -19.05 -0.18 3.82
N ARG A 142 -19.86 -1.17 4.14
CA ARG A 142 -19.73 -1.88 5.41
C ARG A 142 -19.86 -3.40 5.23
N SER A 143 -19.15 -4.12 6.07
CA SER A 143 -19.32 -5.56 6.24
C SER A 143 -20.75 -5.89 6.67
N THR A 144 -21.24 -7.05 6.25
CA THR A 144 -22.57 -7.56 6.62
C THR A 144 -22.65 -8.06 8.07
N MET A 145 -21.51 -8.22 8.76
CA MET A 145 -21.49 -8.66 10.15
C MET A 145 -22.07 -7.61 11.11
N THR A 146 -22.88 -8.06 12.06
CA THR A 146 -23.67 -7.23 13.00
C THR A 146 -22.88 -6.09 13.64
N ARG A 147 -21.69 -6.37 14.18
CA ARG A 147 -20.83 -5.36 14.83
C ARG A 147 -20.36 -4.24 13.90
N ALA A 148 -20.11 -4.59 12.63
CA ALA A 148 -19.70 -3.62 11.62
C ALA A 148 -20.89 -2.80 11.13
N GLN A 149 -22.05 -3.40 10.97
CA GLN A 149 -23.29 -2.71 10.63
C GLN A 149 -23.72 -1.72 11.70
N GLU A 150 -23.69 -2.11 12.97
CA GLU A 150 -23.99 -1.17 14.08
C GLU A 150 -22.98 -0.02 14.13
N THR A 151 -21.69 -0.32 13.97
CA THR A 151 -20.64 0.72 13.92
C THR A 151 -20.91 1.74 12.81
N ALA A 152 -21.14 1.25 11.59
CA ALA A 152 -21.43 2.11 10.43
C ALA A 152 -22.70 2.94 10.62
N LYS A 153 -23.76 2.33 11.20
CA LYS A 153 -25.02 3.02 11.52
C LYS A 153 -24.82 4.15 12.53
N ILE A 154 -23.99 3.95 13.55
CA ILE A 154 -23.69 4.99 14.54
C ILE A 154 -22.88 6.11 13.90
N ILE A 155 -21.84 5.78 13.13
CA ILE A 155 -21.03 6.76 12.39
C ILE A 155 -21.90 7.60 11.44
N SER A 156 -22.87 6.99 10.78
CA SER A 156 -23.75 7.71 9.84
C SER A 156 -24.62 8.78 10.50
N LEU A 157 -24.82 8.72 11.81
CA LEU A 157 -25.53 9.79 12.53
C LEU A 157 -24.78 11.13 12.50
N SER A 158 -23.44 11.07 12.45
CA SER A 158 -22.60 12.27 12.26
C SER A 158 -22.41 12.67 10.81
N LEU A 159 -22.76 11.78 9.84
CA LEU A 159 -22.60 11.93 8.39
C LEU A 159 -23.90 11.52 7.66
N PRO A 160 -25.04 12.22 7.89
CA PRO A 160 -26.38 11.76 7.54
C PRO A 160 -26.63 11.63 6.02
N GLU A 161 -25.92 12.37 5.19
CA GLU A 161 -26.12 12.39 3.73
C GLU A 161 -25.50 11.18 3.02
N LEU A 162 -24.71 10.36 3.73
CA LEU A 162 -23.97 9.27 3.12
C LEU A 162 -24.82 8.02 2.90
N LYS A 163 -24.84 7.54 1.67
CA LYS A 163 -25.43 6.23 1.32
C LYS A 163 -24.57 5.10 1.87
N MET A 164 -25.21 4.12 2.50
CA MET A 164 -24.56 2.90 3.00
C MET A 164 -24.80 1.73 2.03
N HIS A 165 -23.73 0.97 1.80
CA HIS A 165 -23.74 -0.24 0.97
C HIS A 165 -23.17 -1.42 1.75
N ASP A 166 -23.88 -2.51 1.79
CA ASP A 166 -23.44 -3.75 2.43
C ASP A 166 -22.58 -4.57 1.47
N ASP A 167 -21.50 -5.18 1.99
CA ASP A 167 -20.66 -6.07 1.20
C ASP A 167 -20.15 -7.25 2.05
N VAL A 168 -20.62 -8.44 1.71
CA VAL A 168 -20.22 -9.73 2.33
C VAL A 168 -18.71 -9.99 2.18
N MET A 169 -18.08 -9.46 1.13
CA MET A 169 -16.64 -9.65 0.91
C MET A 169 -15.78 -9.00 2.00
N LEU A 170 -16.34 -8.07 2.78
CA LEU A 170 -15.66 -7.39 3.88
C LEU A 170 -15.82 -8.09 5.24
N GLU A 171 -16.48 -9.26 5.31
CA GLU A 171 -16.59 -10.02 6.55
C GLU A 171 -15.23 -10.44 7.10
N GLU A 172 -15.15 -10.56 8.44
CA GLU A 172 -13.92 -10.99 9.11
C GLU A 172 -13.52 -12.41 8.69
N GLY A 173 -12.21 -12.64 8.66
CA GLY A 173 -11.68 -13.94 8.26
C GLY A 173 -10.17 -14.03 8.42
N ALA A 174 -9.63 -15.14 7.93
CA ALA A 174 -8.20 -15.46 7.91
C ALA A 174 -7.65 -15.26 6.48
N PRO A 175 -7.00 -14.11 6.18
CA PRO A 175 -6.63 -13.79 4.80
C PRO A 175 -5.52 -14.70 4.23
N ILE A 176 -4.52 -15.02 5.02
CA ILE A 176 -3.36 -15.85 4.67
C ILE A 176 -2.68 -16.30 5.96
N PRO A 177 -1.99 -17.46 5.99
CA PRO A 177 -1.20 -17.85 7.16
C PRO A 177 -0.19 -16.74 7.53
N PRO A 178 -0.15 -16.32 8.81
CA PRO A 178 0.73 -15.23 9.22
C PRO A 178 2.18 -15.71 9.42
N GLU A 179 3.13 -14.79 9.22
CA GLU A 179 4.53 -14.97 9.58
C GLU A 179 4.94 -13.90 10.59
N PRO A 180 5.42 -14.24 11.81
CA PRO A 180 5.59 -15.62 12.33
C PRO A 180 4.26 -16.34 12.56
N PRO A 181 4.25 -17.69 12.47
CA PRO A 181 3.03 -18.47 12.62
C PRO A 181 2.47 -18.33 14.05
N VAL A 182 1.17 -18.25 14.16
CA VAL A 182 0.45 -18.19 15.43
C VAL A 182 -0.35 -19.47 15.59
N GLY A 183 0.18 -20.43 16.27
CA GLY A 183 -0.44 -21.68 16.73
C GLY A 183 -1.65 -22.19 15.92
N HIS A 184 -2.45 -23.07 16.49
CA HIS A 184 -3.66 -23.64 15.84
C HIS A 184 -4.87 -22.69 15.90
N TRP A 185 -4.66 -21.42 15.53
CA TRP A 185 -5.70 -20.39 15.64
C TRP A 185 -6.88 -20.61 14.66
N ARG A 186 -6.59 -21.08 13.46
CA ARG A 186 -7.59 -21.39 12.43
C ARG A 186 -7.23 -22.66 11.68
N PRO A 187 -8.20 -23.47 11.27
CA PRO A 187 -7.96 -24.58 10.36
C PRO A 187 -7.50 -24.07 9.00
N GLU A 188 -6.67 -24.85 8.32
CA GLU A 188 -6.08 -24.47 7.03
C GLU A 188 -7.13 -24.09 5.98
N ILE A 189 -8.25 -24.79 5.96
CA ILE A 189 -9.36 -24.53 5.03
C ILE A 189 -9.86 -23.08 5.11
N SER A 190 -9.86 -22.47 6.31
CA SER A 190 -10.31 -21.08 6.50
C SER A 190 -9.46 -20.08 5.74
N PHE A 191 -8.17 -20.34 5.57
CA PHE A 191 -7.30 -19.44 4.80
C PHE A 191 -7.61 -19.50 3.29
N PHE A 192 -8.07 -20.64 2.78
CA PHE A 192 -8.49 -20.74 1.39
C PHE A 192 -9.83 -20.03 1.14
N GLU A 193 -10.81 -20.24 2.00
CA GLU A 193 -12.15 -19.66 1.86
C GLU A 193 -12.13 -18.15 2.08
N ASP A 194 -11.60 -17.72 3.21
CA ASP A 194 -11.53 -16.30 3.56
C ASP A 194 -10.51 -15.53 2.70
N GLY A 195 -9.36 -16.14 2.40
CA GLY A 195 -8.29 -15.50 1.65
C GLY A 195 -8.73 -15.07 0.26
N ALA A 196 -9.39 -15.95 -0.47
CA ALA A 196 -9.90 -15.64 -1.81
C ALA A 196 -10.95 -14.51 -1.76
N ARG A 197 -11.86 -14.54 -0.79
CA ARG A 197 -12.89 -13.50 -0.57
C ARG A 197 -12.27 -12.15 -0.22
N ILE A 198 -11.31 -12.13 0.72
CA ILE A 198 -10.65 -10.91 1.19
C ILE A 198 -9.77 -10.31 0.08
N GLU A 199 -9.03 -11.14 -0.68
CA GLU A 199 -8.27 -10.66 -1.84
C GLU A 199 -9.19 -10.09 -2.93
N ALA A 200 -10.34 -10.71 -3.19
CA ALA A 200 -11.33 -10.17 -4.12
C ALA A 200 -11.89 -8.83 -3.64
N ALA A 201 -12.14 -8.66 -2.33
CA ALA A 201 -12.51 -7.36 -1.75
C ALA A 201 -11.40 -6.32 -1.93
N PHE A 202 -10.13 -6.70 -1.70
CA PHE A 202 -9.00 -5.82 -1.96
C PHE A 202 -9.02 -5.30 -3.40
N ARG A 203 -9.09 -6.18 -4.40
CA ARG A 203 -9.11 -5.81 -5.81
C ARG A 203 -10.33 -4.97 -6.20
N LYS A 204 -11.46 -5.17 -5.54
CA LYS A 204 -12.70 -4.40 -5.76
C LYS A 204 -12.55 -2.94 -5.32
N TYR A 205 -11.86 -2.69 -4.21
CA TYR A 205 -11.81 -1.37 -3.60
C TYR A 205 -10.49 -0.63 -3.83
N PHE A 206 -9.38 -1.36 -3.89
CA PHE A 206 -8.05 -0.77 -4.01
C PHE A 206 -7.61 -0.74 -5.48
N HIS A 207 -7.72 0.41 -6.09
CA HIS A 207 -7.28 0.68 -7.45
C HIS A 207 -7.23 2.19 -7.69
N ARG A 208 -6.50 2.64 -8.71
CA ARG A 208 -6.52 4.04 -9.18
C ARG A 208 -7.92 4.49 -9.53
N ALA A 209 -8.16 5.80 -9.50
CA ALA A 209 -9.38 6.39 -10.02
C ALA A 209 -9.55 6.11 -11.51
N GLU A 210 -10.79 6.05 -11.97
CA GLU A 210 -11.09 5.97 -13.40
C GLU A 210 -10.63 7.24 -14.13
N ALA A 211 -10.30 7.10 -15.41
CA ALA A 211 -9.79 8.22 -16.20
C ALA A 211 -10.80 9.38 -16.39
N ASP A 212 -12.09 9.09 -16.29
CA ASP A 212 -13.19 10.04 -16.39
C ASP A 212 -13.56 10.69 -15.05
N GLN A 213 -13.05 10.19 -13.94
CA GLN A 213 -13.25 10.79 -12.61
C GLN A 213 -12.59 12.18 -12.57
N LYS A 214 -13.35 13.20 -12.14
CA LYS A 214 -12.93 14.61 -12.24
C LYS A 214 -12.39 15.19 -10.94
N GLN A 215 -12.72 14.59 -9.81
CA GLN A 215 -12.32 15.06 -8.49
C GLN A 215 -11.92 13.89 -7.59
N ASP A 216 -11.15 14.18 -6.57
CA ASP A 216 -10.77 13.20 -5.55
C ASP A 216 -11.98 12.55 -4.91
N SER A 217 -11.87 11.28 -4.53
CA SER A 217 -12.95 10.54 -3.88
C SER A 217 -12.54 10.08 -2.49
N TYR A 218 -13.52 10.05 -1.58
CA TYR A 218 -13.32 9.68 -0.18
C TYR A 218 -14.34 8.61 0.21
N THR A 219 -13.93 7.35 0.19
CA THR A 219 -14.80 6.23 0.53
C THR A 219 -14.51 5.74 1.95
N LEU A 220 -15.56 5.66 2.76
CA LEU A 220 -15.49 5.10 4.10
C LEU A 220 -15.81 3.59 4.05
N ILE A 221 -14.94 2.76 4.63
CA ILE A 221 -15.11 1.30 4.67
C ILE A 221 -15.09 0.83 6.13
N VAL A 222 -16.23 0.34 6.62
CA VAL A 222 -16.36 -0.18 7.99
C VAL A 222 -16.30 -1.69 7.97
N CYS A 223 -15.24 -2.25 8.55
CA CYS A 223 -14.98 -3.69 8.51
C CYS A 223 -14.19 -4.17 9.74
N HIS A 224 -13.23 -5.08 9.58
CA HIS A 224 -12.64 -5.85 10.66
C HIS A 224 -11.11 -5.76 10.65
N ALA A 225 -10.50 -6.15 11.77
CA ALA A 225 -9.07 -6.01 11.99
C ALA A 225 -8.24 -6.79 10.97
N ASN A 226 -8.54 -8.06 10.71
CA ASN A 226 -7.72 -8.88 9.81
C ASN A 226 -7.84 -8.41 8.35
N VAL A 227 -9.04 -7.99 7.96
CA VAL A 227 -9.31 -7.43 6.62
C VAL A 227 -8.48 -6.14 6.42
N ILE A 228 -8.53 -5.20 7.39
CA ILE A 228 -7.77 -3.94 7.30
C ILE A 228 -6.27 -4.20 7.28
N ARG A 229 -5.76 -5.07 8.15
CA ARG A 229 -4.34 -5.45 8.22
C ARG A 229 -3.83 -6.00 6.89
N TYR A 230 -4.61 -6.92 6.31
CA TYR A 230 -4.29 -7.51 5.01
C TYR A 230 -4.32 -6.44 3.90
N PHE A 231 -5.34 -5.59 3.87
CA PHE A 231 -5.44 -4.52 2.89
C PHE A 231 -4.26 -3.54 2.96
N VAL A 232 -3.81 -3.21 4.17
CA VAL A 232 -2.62 -2.36 4.38
C VAL A 232 -1.38 -3.03 3.80
N CYS A 233 -1.12 -4.32 4.11
CA CYS A 233 0.03 -5.03 3.57
C CYS A 233 -0.02 -5.08 2.04
N ARG A 234 -1.17 -5.44 1.46
CA ARG A 234 -1.35 -5.52 0.01
C ARG A 234 -1.19 -4.16 -0.68
N ALA A 235 -1.80 -3.11 -0.12
CA ALA A 235 -1.74 -1.77 -0.69
C ALA A 235 -0.33 -1.17 -0.69
N LEU A 236 0.46 -1.49 0.33
CA LEU A 236 1.85 -1.05 0.46
C LEU A 236 2.85 -2.03 -0.17
N GLN A 237 2.38 -3.09 -0.80
CA GLN A 237 3.20 -4.16 -1.38
C GLN A 237 4.19 -4.77 -0.38
N LEU A 238 3.79 -4.81 0.89
CA LEU A 238 4.49 -5.56 1.93
C LEU A 238 4.13 -7.06 1.80
N PRO A 239 4.97 -7.98 2.29
CA PRO A 239 4.60 -9.37 2.38
C PRO A 239 3.24 -9.51 3.08
N PRO A 240 2.21 -10.07 2.44
CA PRO A 240 0.87 -10.12 3.01
C PRO A 240 0.81 -10.96 4.30
N GLU A 241 1.74 -11.92 4.49
CA GLU A 241 1.90 -12.74 5.69
C GLU A 241 2.24 -11.90 6.94
N ALA A 242 2.72 -10.67 6.75
CA ALA A 242 3.07 -9.75 7.84
C ALA A 242 1.84 -9.10 8.52
N TRP A 243 0.62 -9.36 8.02
CA TRP A 243 -0.60 -8.69 8.47
C TRP A 243 -0.84 -8.76 9.97
N LEU A 244 -0.45 -9.85 10.64
CA LEU A 244 -0.67 -10.01 12.08
C LEU A 244 0.35 -9.23 12.95
N ARG A 245 1.38 -8.65 12.33
CA ARG A 245 2.34 -7.73 13.00
C ARG A 245 1.74 -6.33 13.24
N ILE A 246 0.55 -6.05 12.70
CA ILE A 246 -0.15 -4.78 12.82
C ILE A 246 -1.20 -4.90 13.93
N SER A 247 -1.23 -3.94 14.86
CA SER A 247 -2.26 -3.84 15.90
C SER A 247 -3.23 -2.71 15.57
N LEU A 248 -4.54 -2.98 15.66
CA LEU A 248 -5.60 -2.00 15.43
C LEU A 248 -6.55 -1.99 16.62
N GLY A 249 -6.82 -0.81 17.19
CA GLY A 249 -7.84 -0.62 18.21
C GLY A 249 -9.26 -0.74 17.65
N HIS A 250 -10.25 -1.03 18.51
CA HIS A 250 -11.65 -0.94 18.13
C HIS A 250 -12.01 0.51 17.74
N ALA A 251 -12.83 0.67 16.72
CA ALA A 251 -13.23 1.93 16.11
C ALA A 251 -12.07 2.82 15.62
N SER A 252 -10.87 2.25 15.46
CA SER A 252 -9.71 2.96 14.92
C SER A 252 -9.88 3.29 13.44
N LEU A 253 -9.23 4.38 13.01
CA LEU A 253 -9.23 4.86 11.64
C LEU A 253 -7.89 4.55 10.97
N THR A 254 -7.94 4.05 9.74
CA THR A 254 -6.76 3.84 8.88
C THR A 254 -7.02 4.52 7.55
N TRP A 255 -6.11 5.41 7.12
CA TRP A 255 -6.30 6.19 5.91
C TRP A 255 -5.24 5.87 4.87
N ILE A 256 -5.69 5.42 3.71
CA ILE A 256 -4.87 5.10 2.55
C ILE A 256 -5.27 6.01 1.39
N SER A 257 -4.28 6.56 0.68
CA SER A 257 -4.46 7.34 -0.54
C SER A 257 -3.82 6.62 -1.71
N ILE A 258 -4.57 6.44 -2.79
CA ILE A 258 -4.11 5.87 -4.05
C ILE A 258 -4.01 7.00 -5.05
N MET A 259 -2.78 7.33 -5.42
CA MET A 259 -2.46 8.44 -6.31
C MET A 259 -2.80 8.11 -7.76
N ASN A 260 -2.91 9.13 -8.58
CA ASN A 260 -3.22 9.01 -10.01
C ASN A 260 -2.20 8.20 -10.82
N ASP A 261 -0.94 8.17 -10.39
CA ASP A 261 0.16 7.39 -10.98
C ASP A 261 0.28 5.96 -10.40
N GLY A 262 -0.63 5.56 -9.50
CA GLY A 262 -0.66 4.25 -8.86
C GLY A 262 0.18 4.14 -7.60
N ARG A 263 0.92 5.16 -7.19
CA ARG A 263 1.56 5.17 -5.88
C ARG A 263 0.52 5.14 -4.77
N VAL A 264 0.85 4.49 -3.67
CA VAL A 264 -0.01 4.40 -2.50
C VAL A 264 0.69 5.03 -1.30
N THR A 265 -0.06 5.82 -0.54
CA THR A 265 0.42 6.43 0.70
C THR A 265 -0.48 6.00 1.86
N LEU A 266 0.10 5.39 2.88
CA LEU A 266 -0.54 5.19 4.17
C LEU A 266 -0.41 6.50 4.97
N ARG A 267 -1.51 7.20 5.21
CA ARG A 267 -1.51 8.50 5.91
C ARG A 267 -1.53 8.32 7.41
N ASN A 268 -2.34 7.38 7.90
CA ASN A 268 -2.33 6.94 9.29
C ASN A 268 -2.79 5.48 9.37
N LEU A 269 -2.41 4.81 10.46
CA LEU A 269 -2.69 3.41 10.72
C LEU A 269 -3.25 3.25 12.13
N GLY A 270 -4.50 2.80 12.22
CA GLY A 270 -5.12 2.48 13.51
C GLY A 270 -5.21 3.68 14.46
N GLU A 271 -5.48 4.88 13.93
CA GLU A 271 -5.66 6.09 14.74
C GLU A 271 -6.78 5.91 15.75
N THR A 272 -6.48 6.16 17.03
CA THR A 272 -7.42 6.14 18.16
C THR A 272 -7.31 7.40 19.02
N GLY A 273 -6.57 8.41 18.57
CA GLY A 273 -6.34 9.64 19.35
C GLY A 273 -7.60 10.45 19.67
N HIS A 274 -8.70 10.16 18.98
CA HIS A 274 -10.02 10.74 19.24
C HIS A 274 -10.84 9.98 20.29
N ILE A 275 -10.33 8.84 20.78
CA ILE A 275 -10.99 7.98 21.76
C ILE A 275 -10.32 8.17 23.12
N PRO A 276 -11.04 8.59 24.17
CA PRO A 276 -10.50 8.67 25.52
C PRO A 276 -9.90 7.36 26.01
N LEU A 277 -8.88 7.44 26.86
CA LEU A 277 -8.07 6.28 27.29
C LEU A 277 -8.92 5.18 27.93
N GLU A 278 -9.91 5.55 28.77
CA GLU A 278 -10.81 4.63 29.46
C GLU A 278 -11.74 3.87 28.49
N LEU A 279 -11.96 4.40 27.31
CA LEU A 279 -12.75 3.76 26.25
C LEU A 279 -11.90 2.94 25.27
N LEU A 280 -10.57 3.02 25.33
CA LEU A 280 -9.73 2.22 24.44
C LEU A 280 -9.91 0.72 24.69
N SER A 281 -9.89 -0.07 23.60
CA SER A 281 -9.87 -1.54 23.63
C SER A 281 -9.29 -2.11 22.31
N ARG A 282 -8.87 -3.35 22.35
CA ARG A 282 -8.21 -4.04 21.23
C ARG A 282 -8.93 -5.31 20.83
#